data_9b0b876ac0f14dd3639d5f116710770f
#
_entry.id   9b0b876ac0f14dd3639d5f116710770f
#
_cell.length_a   1.000
_cell.length_b   1.000
_cell.length_c   1.000
_cell.angle_alpha   90.00
_cell.angle_beta   90.00
_cell.angle_gamma   90.00
#
_symmetry.space_group_name_H-M   'P 1'
#
loop_
_entity.id
_entity.type
_entity.pdbx_description
1 polymer ?
#
loop_
_entity_poly.entity_id
_entity_poly.type
_entity_poly.pdbx_seq_one_letter_code
_entity_poly.pdbx_strand_id
1 'polypeptide(L)'
;MSSEKPDFNLPFFTYGLFRPGEIAFLGIKDFVDIAQPMSIQGSLTLRDGMTLFKRGDQQNVKGYLLTFKAEYALKAYAYIDDLEPDKYYKWGRINQGGKRFNILLGIKPDRGSEDINELSSYEKPGDYSLWSDPYFNVAFRVLDGLQYTPNDETSSDMSIYETSFFMQMKYLFLWTVLERFTFLRYSFTHKINQRNKLLARDKYFSEGIQKYIKDKNRVVYST
;
A
#
# COMPACT_ATOMS: atom_id res chain seq x y z
N MET A 1 -7.47 -25.09 -10.17
CA MET A 1 -7.39 -24.34 -11.43
C MET A 1 -6.01 -23.69 -11.46
N SER A 2 -5.14 -24.05 -12.39
CA SER A 2 -3.82 -23.42 -12.53
C SER A 2 -4.04 -21.96 -12.91
N SER A 3 -3.42 -21.04 -12.17
CA SER A 3 -3.36 -19.63 -12.57
C SER A 3 -2.67 -19.55 -13.93
N GLU A 4 -3.31 -18.89 -14.90
CA GLU A 4 -2.59 -18.55 -16.14
C GLU A 4 -1.39 -17.70 -15.77
N LYS A 5 -0.22 -18.00 -16.33
CA LYS A 5 0.93 -17.10 -16.22
C LYS A 5 0.76 -15.93 -17.17
N PRO A 6 1.29 -14.73 -16.84
CA PRO A 6 1.25 -13.61 -17.76
C PRO A 6 2.06 -13.94 -19.04
N ASP A 7 1.62 -13.39 -20.15
CA ASP A 7 2.38 -13.43 -21.42
C ASP A 7 3.32 -12.21 -21.42
N PHE A 8 4.61 -12.43 -21.34
CA PHE A 8 5.61 -11.36 -21.22
C PHE A 8 5.74 -10.48 -22.48
N ASN A 9 5.17 -10.91 -23.61
CA ASN A 9 5.12 -10.13 -24.84
C ASN A 9 3.92 -9.19 -24.92
N LEU A 10 2.97 -9.31 -24.01
CA LEU A 10 1.78 -8.46 -23.97
C LEU A 10 1.97 -7.31 -22.97
N PRO A 11 1.34 -6.14 -23.21
CA PRO A 11 1.29 -5.08 -22.23
C PRO A 11 0.45 -5.48 -21.03
N PHE A 12 0.61 -4.75 -19.93
CA PHE A 12 -0.12 -4.94 -18.68
C PHE A 12 -1.10 -3.79 -18.46
N PHE A 13 -2.40 -4.13 -18.31
CA PHE A 13 -3.38 -3.15 -17.86
C PHE A 13 -3.44 -3.12 -16.34
N THR A 14 -3.23 -1.93 -15.79
CA THR A 14 -3.29 -1.67 -14.35
C THR A 14 -4.38 -0.66 -14.02
N TYR A 15 -5.16 -0.97 -12.99
CA TYR A 15 -6.22 -0.12 -12.44
C TYR A 15 -5.97 0.27 -10.98
N GLY A 16 -4.86 -0.19 -10.39
CA GLY A 16 -4.52 -0.05 -8.97
C GLY A 16 -3.17 0.65 -8.74
N LEU A 17 -2.40 0.11 -7.79
CA LEU A 17 -1.14 0.68 -7.30
C LEU A 17 0.00 0.75 -8.33
N PHE A 18 -0.10 0.02 -9.44
CA PHE A 18 0.88 0.09 -10.53
C PHE A 18 0.59 1.19 -11.55
N ARG A 19 -0.39 2.07 -11.32
CA ARG A 19 -0.61 3.23 -12.17
C ARG A 19 0.51 4.25 -12.02
N PRO A 20 0.87 5.00 -13.07
CA PRO A 20 1.80 6.13 -12.96
C PRO A 20 1.41 7.07 -11.81
N GLY A 21 2.39 7.40 -10.97
CA GLY A 21 2.19 8.22 -9.77
C GLY A 21 1.90 7.42 -8.49
N GLU A 22 1.54 6.15 -8.58
CA GLU A 22 1.30 5.29 -7.42
C GLU A 22 2.58 4.61 -6.93
N ILE A 23 2.53 4.16 -5.66
CA ILE A 23 3.75 3.68 -4.98
C ILE A 23 4.36 2.42 -5.60
N ALA A 24 3.53 1.45 -6.03
CA ALA A 24 4.05 0.23 -6.64
C ALA A 24 4.62 0.47 -8.04
N PHE A 25 4.14 1.52 -8.75
CA PHE A 25 4.70 1.93 -10.03
C PHE A 25 6.18 2.32 -9.92
N LEU A 26 6.61 2.87 -8.79
CA LEU A 26 8.02 3.25 -8.57
C LEU A 26 8.98 2.06 -8.69
N GLY A 27 8.50 0.84 -8.42
CA GLY A 27 9.30 -0.38 -8.53
C GLY A 27 9.48 -0.88 -9.97
N ILE A 28 8.61 -0.44 -10.89
CA ILE A 28 8.62 -0.87 -12.29
C ILE A 28 8.83 0.27 -13.30
N LYS A 29 8.84 1.53 -12.86
CA LYS A 29 8.89 2.72 -13.73
C LYS A 29 10.03 2.68 -14.76
N ASP A 30 11.21 2.19 -14.35
CA ASP A 30 12.39 2.13 -15.20
C ASP A 30 12.30 1.01 -16.27
N PHE A 31 11.38 0.06 -16.07
CA PHE A 31 11.10 -1.04 -17.01
C PHE A 31 9.99 -0.66 -18.00
N VAL A 32 9.20 0.37 -17.71
CA VAL A 32 8.11 0.84 -18.57
C VAL A 32 8.68 1.64 -19.74
N ASP A 33 8.26 1.27 -20.94
CA ASP A 33 8.51 2.01 -22.17
C ASP A 33 7.41 3.03 -22.41
N ILE A 34 6.14 2.58 -22.40
CA ILE A 34 4.97 3.42 -22.64
C ILE A 34 3.93 3.18 -21.54
N ALA A 35 3.40 4.27 -20.97
CA ALA A 35 2.25 4.25 -20.07
C ALA A 35 1.12 5.07 -20.69
N GLN A 36 0.07 4.40 -21.17
CA GLN A 36 -1.05 5.01 -21.88
C GLN A 36 -2.34 4.91 -21.07
N PRO A 37 -3.05 6.03 -20.81
CA PRO A 37 -4.39 5.96 -20.22
C PRO A 37 -5.32 5.09 -21.06
N MET A 38 -6.09 4.23 -20.42
CA MET A 38 -7.03 3.33 -21.08
C MET A 38 -8.21 3.05 -20.15
N SER A 39 -9.38 2.82 -20.73
CA SER A 39 -10.55 2.31 -20.00
C SER A 39 -10.96 0.97 -20.56
N ILE A 40 -11.34 0.03 -19.70
CA ILE A 40 -11.80 -1.30 -20.08
C ILE A 40 -13.15 -1.61 -19.46
N GLN A 41 -13.94 -2.46 -20.13
CA GLN A 41 -15.21 -2.94 -19.60
C GLN A 41 -14.99 -3.89 -18.42
N GLY A 42 -15.72 -3.66 -17.34
CA GLY A 42 -15.66 -4.40 -16.10
C GLY A 42 -16.09 -3.53 -14.92
N SER A 43 -15.99 -4.08 -13.73
CA SER A 43 -16.25 -3.35 -12.48
C SER A 43 -15.12 -3.59 -11.47
N LEU A 44 -15.06 -2.74 -10.46
CA LEU A 44 -14.15 -2.90 -9.32
C LEU A 44 -14.98 -3.18 -8.07
N THR A 45 -14.51 -4.14 -7.29
CA THR A 45 -15.07 -4.44 -5.97
C THR A 45 -14.00 -4.33 -4.90
N LEU A 46 -14.40 -3.98 -3.69
CA LEU A 46 -13.47 -3.92 -2.55
C LEU A 46 -13.67 -5.17 -1.68
N ARG A 47 -12.58 -5.90 -1.43
CA ARG A 47 -12.56 -7.04 -0.51
C ARG A 47 -11.32 -7.01 0.38
N ASP A 48 -11.53 -6.98 1.69
CA ASP A 48 -10.43 -6.93 2.68
C ASP A 48 -9.46 -5.75 2.42
N GLY A 49 -9.97 -4.62 1.94
CA GLY A 49 -9.17 -3.46 1.55
C GLY A 49 -8.47 -3.58 0.19
N MET A 50 -8.70 -4.67 -0.55
CA MET A 50 -8.11 -4.91 -1.87
C MET A 50 -9.12 -4.62 -2.98
N THR A 51 -8.70 -3.81 -3.94
CA THR A 51 -9.52 -3.49 -5.12
C THR A 51 -9.41 -4.61 -6.15
N LEU A 52 -10.50 -5.29 -6.42
CA LEU A 52 -10.56 -6.46 -7.30
C LEU A 52 -11.29 -6.15 -8.58
N PHE A 53 -10.71 -6.50 -9.73
CA PHE A 53 -11.36 -6.39 -11.03
C PHE A 53 -12.25 -7.60 -11.31
N LYS A 54 -13.50 -7.32 -11.70
CA LYS A 54 -14.51 -8.29 -12.14
C LYS A 54 -14.82 -8.08 -13.62
N ARG A 55 -14.83 -9.18 -14.38
CA ARG A 55 -15.24 -9.17 -15.79
C ARG A 55 -16.76 -9.17 -15.92
N GLY A 56 -17.25 -8.64 -17.01
CA GLY A 56 -18.62 -8.89 -17.48
C GLY A 56 -19.62 -7.80 -17.16
N ASP A 57 -19.24 -6.72 -16.49
CA ASP A 57 -20.11 -5.58 -16.24
C ASP A 57 -20.01 -4.54 -17.36
N GLN A 58 -21.10 -3.76 -17.57
CA GLN A 58 -21.13 -2.72 -18.60
C GLN A 58 -20.44 -1.40 -18.16
N GLN A 59 -19.80 -1.41 -17.01
CA GLN A 59 -19.08 -0.26 -16.48
C GLN A 59 -17.70 -0.14 -17.13
N ASN A 60 -17.12 1.05 -17.04
CA ASN A 60 -15.78 1.32 -17.54
C ASN A 60 -14.82 1.54 -16.38
N VAL A 61 -13.83 0.66 -16.27
CA VAL A 61 -12.72 0.80 -15.32
C VAL A 61 -11.61 1.59 -15.96
N LYS A 62 -11.29 2.75 -15.41
CA LYS A 62 -10.16 3.59 -15.85
C LYS A 62 -8.85 3.05 -15.29
N GLY A 63 -7.82 3.05 -16.12
CA GLY A 63 -6.49 2.60 -15.74
C GLY A 63 -5.43 3.03 -16.75
N TYR A 64 -4.34 2.29 -16.76
CA TYR A 64 -3.23 2.50 -17.69
C TYR A 64 -2.82 1.19 -18.34
N LEU A 65 -2.51 1.24 -19.62
CA LEU A 65 -1.87 0.19 -20.34
C LEU A 65 -0.35 0.45 -20.32
N LEU A 66 0.40 -0.43 -19.67
CA LEU A 66 1.85 -0.36 -19.54
C LEU A 66 2.49 -1.31 -20.53
N THR A 67 3.29 -0.77 -21.43
CA THR A 67 4.18 -1.56 -22.29
C THR A 67 5.56 -1.55 -21.66
N PHE A 68 6.15 -2.71 -21.49
CA PHE A 68 7.50 -2.85 -20.95
C PHE A 68 8.55 -2.90 -22.05
N LYS A 69 9.75 -2.39 -21.75
CA LYS A 69 10.93 -2.59 -22.57
C LYS A 69 11.20 -4.10 -22.67
N ALA A 70 11.48 -4.61 -23.86
CA ALA A 70 11.56 -6.04 -24.10
C ALA A 70 12.54 -6.76 -23.17
N GLU A 71 13.71 -6.16 -22.90
CA GLU A 71 14.74 -6.68 -22.03
C GLU A 71 14.36 -6.71 -20.54
N TYR A 72 13.33 -5.95 -20.15
CA TYR A 72 12.88 -5.86 -18.75
C TYR A 72 11.49 -6.46 -18.49
N ALA A 73 10.78 -6.90 -19.53
CA ALA A 73 9.42 -7.41 -19.40
C ALA A 73 9.32 -8.52 -18.33
N LEU A 74 10.21 -9.52 -18.38
CA LEU A 74 10.24 -10.60 -17.39
C LEU A 74 10.44 -10.09 -15.97
N LYS A 75 11.34 -9.11 -15.78
CA LYS A 75 11.60 -8.52 -14.44
C LYS A 75 10.40 -7.72 -13.92
N ALA A 76 9.73 -6.99 -14.82
CA ALA A 76 8.53 -6.22 -14.48
C ALA A 76 7.41 -7.15 -14.02
N TYR A 77 7.12 -8.20 -14.78
CA TYR A 77 6.10 -9.18 -14.43
C TYR A 77 6.42 -9.97 -13.16
N ALA A 78 7.68 -10.35 -12.95
CA ALA A 78 8.13 -10.99 -11.71
C ALA A 78 7.96 -10.07 -10.50
N TYR A 79 8.22 -8.77 -10.65
CA TYR A 79 8.00 -7.80 -9.57
C TYR A 79 6.51 -7.64 -9.24
N ILE A 80 5.63 -7.58 -10.26
CA ILE A 80 4.19 -7.50 -10.07
C ILE A 80 3.68 -8.75 -9.36
N ASP A 81 4.08 -9.93 -9.81
CA ASP A 81 3.71 -11.22 -9.24
C ASP A 81 4.16 -11.37 -7.78
N ASP A 82 5.38 -10.90 -7.46
CA ASP A 82 5.91 -10.91 -6.09
C ASP A 82 5.19 -9.93 -5.14
N LEU A 83 4.61 -8.86 -5.70
CA LEU A 83 3.94 -7.84 -4.89
C LEU A 83 2.47 -8.16 -4.63
N GLU A 84 1.78 -8.74 -5.60
CA GLU A 84 0.34 -8.99 -5.54
C GLU A 84 0.03 -10.33 -4.85
N PRO A 85 -0.91 -10.36 -3.88
CA PRO A 85 -1.21 -11.59 -3.16
C PRO A 85 -2.04 -12.59 -3.99
N ASP A 86 -1.54 -13.81 -4.16
CA ASP A 86 -2.18 -14.92 -4.88
C ASP A 86 -3.61 -15.26 -4.39
N LYS A 87 -3.93 -14.93 -3.17
CA LYS A 87 -5.27 -15.18 -2.63
C LYS A 87 -6.34 -14.19 -3.12
N TYR A 88 -5.92 -13.04 -3.64
CA TYR A 88 -6.82 -11.99 -4.13
C TYR A 88 -6.80 -11.87 -5.64
N TYR A 89 -5.69 -12.15 -6.29
CA TYR A 89 -5.49 -11.93 -7.70
C TYR A 89 -5.05 -13.18 -8.44
N LYS A 90 -5.43 -13.23 -9.68
CA LYS A 90 -4.90 -14.19 -10.66
C LYS A 90 -4.66 -13.47 -11.97
N TRP A 91 -3.68 -13.91 -12.70
CA TRP A 91 -3.45 -13.43 -14.05
C TRP A 91 -4.59 -13.79 -14.97
N GLY A 92 -4.88 -12.89 -15.88
CA GLY A 92 -5.83 -13.10 -16.97
C GLY A 92 -5.45 -12.26 -18.18
N ARG A 93 -6.12 -12.51 -19.30
CA ARG A 93 -5.94 -11.76 -20.54
C ARG A 93 -7.27 -11.21 -21.02
N ILE A 94 -7.25 -9.99 -21.52
CA ILE A 94 -8.41 -9.32 -22.10
C ILE A 94 -8.07 -8.93 -23.53
N ASN A 95 -9.08 -9.06 -24.41
CA ASN A 95 -9.10 -8.51 -25.76
C ASN A 95 -10.13 -7.40 -25.80
N GLN A 96 -9.71 -6.16 -25.99
CA GLN A 96 -10.64 -5.03 -26.12
C GLN A 96 -10.04 -3.94 -27.00
N GLY A 97 -10.86 -3.38 -27.89
CA GLY A 97 -10.40 -2.34 -28.82
C GLY A 97 -9.27 -2.78 -29.76
N GLY A 98 -9.26 -4.05 -30.17
CA GLY A 98 -8.20 -4.63 -30.99
C GLY A 98 -6.87 -4.84 -30.29
N LYS A 99 -6.78 -4.55 -29.00
CA LYS A 99 -5.57 -4.76 -28.17
C LYS A 99 -5.74 -5.96 -27.26
N ARG A 100 -4.72 -6.78 -27.15
CA ARG A 100 -4.62 -7.89 -26.20
C ARG A 100 -3.62 -7.54 -25.11
N PHE A 101 -3.98 -7.75 -23.84
CA PHE A 101 -3.13 -7.38 -22.72
C PHE A 101 -3.37 -8.28 -21.50
N ASN A 102 -2.37 -8.36 -20.63
CA ASN A 102 -2.47 -8.99 -19.33
C ASN A 102 -3.17 -8.07 -18.34
N ILE A 103 -3.85 -8.68 -17.37
CA ILE A 103 -4.51 -7.98 -16.25
C ILE A 103 -4.52 -8.90 -15.03
N LEU A 104 -4.55 -8.28 -13.84
CA LEU A 104 -4.85 -8.98 -12.60
C LEU A 104 -6.36 -9.00 -12.36
N LEU A 105 -6.93 -10.20 -12.36
CA LEU A 105 -8.34 -10.46 -12.11
C LEU A 105 -8.55 -10.76 -10.64
N GLY A 106 -9.62 -10.22 -10.06
CA GLY A 106 -10.03 -10.56 -8.71
C GLY A 106 -10.43 -12.02 -8.56
N ILE A 107 -9.99 -12.68 -7.51
CA ILE A 107 -10.45 -14.02 -7.11
C ILE A 107 -11.66 -13.85 -6.21
N LYS A 108 -12.82 -14.44 -6.59
CA LYS A 108 -14.09 -14.33 -5.86
C LYS A 108 -14.46 -12.86 -5.55
N PRO A 109 -14.53 -11.99 -6.56
CA PRO A 109 -14.77 -10.56 -6.36
C PRO A 109 -16.12 -10.29 -5.68
N ASP A 110 -17.13 -11.16 -5.90
CA ASP A 110 -18.49 -11.02 -5.34
C ASP A 110 -18.56 -11.27 -3.81
N ARG A 111 -17.46 -11.66 -3.17
CA ARG A 111 -17.37 -11.72 -1.70
C ARG A 111 -17.00 -10.39 -1.06
N GLY A 112 -16.83 -9.34 -1.85
CA GLY A 112 -16.59 -8.00 -1.33
C GLY A 112 -17.85 -7.41 -0.71
N SER A 113 -17.67 -6.57 0.30
CA SER A 113 -18.78 -5.93 0.99
C SER A 113 -19.32 -4.68 0.29
N GLU A 114 -18.63 -4.18 -0.72
CA GLU A 114 -19.00 -2.94 -1.41
C GLU A 114 -18.69 -3.04 -2.90
N ASP A 115 -19.72 -2.86 -3.72
CA ASP A 115 -19.56 -2.55 -5.13
C ASP A 115 -19.00 -1.14 -5.21
N ILE A 116 -17.75 -1.00 -5.65
CA ILE A 116 -17.18 0.32 -5.89
C ILE A 116 -17.73 0.79 -7.23
N ASN A 117 -18.92 1.38 -7.19
CA ASN A 117 -19.49 2.09 -8.30
C ASN A 117 -18.61 3.31 -8.57
N GLU A 118 -17.94 3.34 -9.72
CA GLU A 118 -17.15 4.45 -10.20
C GLU A 118 -15.90 4.80 -9.38
N LEU A 119 -14.91 3.92 -9.34
CA LEU A 119 -13.56 4.39 -9.11
C LEU A 119 -13.07 5.15 -10.34
N SER A 120 -13.46 6.42 -10.42
CA SER A 120 -12.83 7.37 -11.35
C SER A 120 -11.37 7.64 -10.99
N SER A 121 -11.02 7.37 -9.75
CA SER A 121 -9.65 7.32 -9.23
C SER A 121 -9.56 6.20 -8.20
N TYR A 122 -8.48 5.43 -8.22
CA TYR A 122 -8.13 4.51 -7.16
C TYR A 122 -8.00 5.29 -5.85
N GLU A 123 -8.98 5.16 -4.98
CA GLU A 123 -8.84 5.64 -3.61
C GLU A 123 -7.83 4.73 -2.91
N LYS A 124 -6.77 5.33 -2.41
CA LYS A 124 -5.73 4.59 -1.71
C LYS A 124 -6.35 3.84 -0.53
N PRO A 125 -6.29 2.50 -0.47
CA PRO A 125 -6.88 1.76 0.64
C PRO A 125 -6.40 2.26 2.00
N GLY A 126 -5.21 2.89 2.04
CA GLY A 126 -4.59 3.37 3.27
C GLY A 126 -5.25 4.60 3.90
N ASP A 127 -5.79 5.53 3.12
CA ASP A 127 -6.26 6.80 3.70
C ASP A 127 -7.65 6.64 4.35
N TYR A 128 -8.48 5.75 3.82
CA TYR A 128 -9.82 5.51 4.34
C TYR A 128 -9.84 4.63 5.59
N SER A 129 -8.96 3.65 5.68
CA SER A 129 -9.02 2.63 6.74
C SER A 129 -8.19 2.95 7.99
N LEU A 130 -7.19 3.85 7.92
CA LEU A 130 -6.31 4.14 9.07
C LEU A 130 -7.08 4.66 10.27
N TRP A 131 -7.89 5.70 10.08
CA TRP A 131 -8.63 6.34 11.17
C TRP A 131 -9.91 5.60 11.57
N SER A 132 -10.43 4.71 10.72
CA SER A 132 -11.54 3.83 11.04
C SER A 132 -11.10 2.50 11.65
N ASP A 133 -9.81 2.15 11.57
CA ASP A 133 -9.28 0.93 12.17
C ASP A 133 -9.17 1.06 13.68
N PRO A 134 -9.90 0.23 14.46
CA PRO A 134 -9.93 0.34 15.92
C PRO A 134 -8.58 0.00 16.56
N TYR A 135 -7.82 -0.94 16.00
CA TYR A 135 -6.52 -1.32 16.54
C TYR A 135 -5.46 -0.24 16.33
N PHE A 136 -5.44 0.38 15.14
CA PHE A 136 -4.56 1.52 14.88
C PHE A 136 -4.87 2.68 15.82
N ASN A 137 -6.15 3.03 15.97
CA ASN A 137 -6.58 4.12 16.82
C ASN A 137 -6.24 3.89 18.29
N VAL A 138 -6.46 2.67 18.81
CA VAL A 138 -6.11 2.35 20.20
C VAL A 138 -4.60 2.39 20.40
N ALA A 139 -3.82 1.77 19.53
CA ALA A 139 -2.37 1.76 19.63
C ALA A 139 -1.78 3.18 19.52
N PHE A 140 -2.31 4.01 18.62
CA PHE A 140 -1.90 5.40 18.47
C PHE A 140 -2.22 6.23 19.71
N ARG A 141 -3.43 6.11 20.27
CA ARG A 141 -3.84 6.83 21.51
C ARG A 141 -2.98 6.42 22.71
N VAL A 142 -2.67 5.12 22.84
CA VAL A 142 -1.80 4.64 23.91
C VAL A 142 -0.40 5.23 23.76
N LEU A 143 0.15 5.22 22.53
CA LEU A 143 1.46 5.81 22.27
C LEU A 143 1.50 7.31 22.56
N ASP A 144 0.46 8.03 22.16
CA ASP A 144 0.34 9.48 22.37
C ASP A 144 0.16 9.82 23.85
N GLY A 145 -0.60 8.98 24.57
CA GLY A 145 -0.84 9.14 26.01
C GLY A 145 0.31 8.68 26.92
N LEU A 146 1.32 8.01 26.36
CA LEU A 146 2.48 7.56 27.14
C LEU A 146 3.38 8.76 27.48
N GLN A 147 3.11 9.42 28.61
CA GLN A 147 3.97 10.44 29.19
C GLN A 147 4.56 9.89 30.48
N TYR A 148 5.88 10.01 30.62
CA TYR A 148 6.57 9.70 31.86
C TYR A 148 6.94 10.99 32.56
N THR A 149 6.45 11.16 33.75
CA THR A 149 6.90 12.17 34.71
C THR A 149 7.71 11.47 35.80
N PRO A 150 9.02 11.73 35.90
CA PRO A 150 9.83 11.18 36.96
C PRO A 150 9.19 11.53 38.32
N ASN A 151 9.09 10.55 39.22
CA ASN A 151 8.65 10.79 40.57
C ASN A 151 9.82 11.44 41.34
N ASP A 152 9.69 12.67 41.84
CA ASP A 152 10.75 13.40 42.51
C ASP A 152 11.26 12.70 43.79
N GLU A 153 10.51 11.69 44.29
CA GLU A 153 10.82 10.94 45.52
C GLU A 153 11.68 9.67 45.27
N THR A 154 11.93 9.28 44.01
CA THR A 154 12.75 8.10 43.68
C THR A 154 14.24 8.42 43.70
N SER A 155 15.05 7.50 44.26
CA SER A 155 16.52 7.60 44.17
C SER A 155 16.96 7.71 42.71
N SER A 156 18.05 8.44 42.45
CA SER A 156 18.58 8.68 41.09
C SER A 156 18.73 7.40 40.26
N ASP A 157 19.09 6.28 40.90
CA ASP A 157 19.32 5.01 40.24
C ASP A 157 18.01 4.36 39.79
N MET A 158 16.96 4.37 40.61
CA MET A 158 15.64 3.86 40.24
C MET A 158 15.04 4.69 39.09
N SER A 159 15.23 6.01 39.12
CA SER A 159 14.76 6.89 38.02
C SER A 159 15.36 6.53 36.67
N ILE A 160 16.63 6.07 36.61
CA ILE A 160 17.27 5.63 35.37
C ILE A 160 16.61 4.35 34.84
N TYR A 161 16.36 3.36 35.70
CA TYR A 161 15.73 2.10 35.30
C TYR A 161 14.28 2.32 34.85
N GLU A 162 13.50 3.12 35.55
CA GLU A 162 12.14 3.49 35.19
C GLU A 162 12.11 4.20 33.84
N THR A 163 12.96 5.18 33.64
CA THR A 163 13.08 5.90 32.38
C THR A 163 13.44 4.96 31.22
N SER A 164 14.41 4.05 31.45
CA SER A 164 14.83 3.06 30.45
C SER A 164 13.68 2.12 30.09
N PHE A 165 12.97 1.59 31.08
CA PHE A 165 11.81 0.73 30.88
C PHE A 165 10.71 1.44 30.09
N PHE A 166 10.43 2.68 30.46
CA PHE A 166 9.42 3.49 29.79
C PHE A 166 9.76 3.77 28.32
N MET A 167 11.03 4.05 28.03
CA MET A 167 11.51 4.21 26.65
C MET A 167 11.39 2.93 25.85
N GLN A 168 11.67 1.77 26.46
CA GLN A 168 11.47 0.48 25.81
C GLN A 168 10.00 0.22 25.48
N MET A 169 9.09 0.52 26.43
CA MET A 169 7.64 0.41 26.21
C MET A 169 7.16 1.33 25.08
N LYS A 170 7.60 2.58 25.06
CA LYS A 170 7.30 3.50 23.96
C LYS A 170 7.78 2.98 22.61
N TYR A 171 8.97 2.40 22.56
CA TYR A 171 9.51 1.81 21.34
C TYR A 171 8.64 0.64 20.84
N LEU A 172 8.20 -0.26 21.74
CA LEU A 172 7.33 -1.37 21.39
C LEU A 172 5.97 -0.90 20.86
N PHE A 173 5.38 0.11 21.50
CA PHE A 173 4.13 0.68 21.01
C PHE A 173 4.29 1.41 19.68
N LEU A 174 5.37 2.16 19.49
CA LEU A 174 5.69 2.79 18.21
C LEU A 174 5.83 1.74 17.11
N TRP A 175 6.52 0.63 17.40
CA TRP A 175 6.64 -0.48 16.46
C TRP A 175 5.27 -1.07 16.11
N THR A 176 4.41 -1.31 17.08
CA THR A 176 3.05 -1.83 16.87
C THR A 176 2.21 -0.89 15.99
N VAL A 177 2.27 0.42 16.25
CA VAL A 177 1.59 1.44 15.44
C VAL A 177 2.13 1.41 14.00
N LEU A 178 3.46 1.36 13.83
CA LEU A 178 4.10 1.32 12.51
C LEU A 178 3.75 0.05 11.73
N GLU A 179 3.77 -1.11 12.38
CA GLU A 179 3.35 -2.37 11.75
C GLU A 179 1.89 -2.30 11.28
N ARG A 180 1.00 -1.78 12.13
CA ARG A 180 -0.41 -1.63 11.76
C ARG A 180 -0.59 -0.62 10.64
N PHE A 181 0.11 0.51 10.68
CA PHE A 181 0.13 1.50 9.61
C PHE A 181 0.55 0.88 8.28
N THR A 182 1.68 0.16 8.27
CA THR A 182 2.18 -0.47 7.04
C THR A 182 1.26 -1.59 6.55
N PHE A 183 0.63 -2.32 7.46
CA PHE A 183 -0.36 -3.32 7.10
C PHE A 183 -1.59 -2.70 6.43
N LEU A 184 -2.15 -1.65 6.98
CA LEU A 184 -3.32 -0.97 6.42
C LEU A 184 -3.00 -0.29 5.09
N ARG A 185 -1.84 0.38 5.02
CA ARG A 185 -1.44 1.13 3.84
C ARG A 185 -0.95 0.26 2.69
N TYR A 186 -0.31 -0.88 3.02
CA TYR A 186 0.26 -1.81 2.04
C TYR A 186 -0.31 -3.22 2.20
N SER A 187 -1.61 -3.31 2.46
CA SER A 187 -2.34 -4.56 2.72
C SER A 187 -2.28 -5.57 1.58
N PHE A 188 -1.93 -5.12 0.37
CA PHE A 188 -1.77 -5.97 -0.80
C PHE A 188 -0.55 -6.91 -0.72
N THR A 189 0.40 -6.69 0.21
CA THR A 189 1.51 -7.62 0.43
C THR A 189 1.60 -8.07 1.90
N HIS A 190 1.77 -9.38 2.09
CA HIS A 190 2.00 -9.97 3.41
C HIS A 190 3.48 -10.02 3.79
N LYS A 191 4.38 -9.73 2.85
CA LYS A 191 5.82 -9.78 3.06
C LYS A 191 6.30 -8.51 3.75
N ILE A 192 6.69 -8.62 5.01
CA ILE A 192 7.13 -7.47 5.83
C ILE A 192 8.28 -6.68 5.18
N ASN A 193 9.21 -7.38 4.55
CA ASN A 193 10.34 -6.74 3.87
C ASN A 193 9.90 -5.90 2.66
N GLN A 194 8.84 -6.30 1.97
CA GLN A 194 8.27 -5.52 0.88
C GLN A 194 7.54 -4.30 1.41
N ARG A 195 6.73 -4.46 2.47
CA ARG A 195 6.08 -3.32 3.13
C ARG A 195 7.09 -2.27 3.58
N ASN A 196 8.20 -2.69 4.17
CA ASN A 196 9.27 -1.77 4.60
C ASN A 196 9.94 -1.06 3.41
N LYS A 197 10.15 -1.75 2.28
CA LYS A 197 10.66 -1.12 1.05
C LYS A 197 9.68 -0.10 0.48
N LEU A 198 8.38 -0.38 0.53
CA LEU A 198 7.34 0.52 0.08
C LEU A 198 7.25 1.74 1.01
N LEU A 199 7.30 1.54 2.32
CA LEU A 199 7.32 2.62 3.31
C LEU A 199 8.49 3.57 3.09
N ALA A 200 9.69 3.03 2.84
CA ALA A 200 10.89 3.83 2.57
C ALA A 200 10.78 4.69 1.30
N ARG A 201 9.90 4.34 0.38
CA ARG A 201 9.62 5.06 -0.87
C ARG A 201 8.35 5.91 -0.81
N ASP A 202 7.56 5.76 0.26
CA ASP A 202 6.32 6.50 0.43
C ASP A 202 6.60 7.98 0.69
N LYS A 203 6.30 8.79 -0.31
CA LYS A 203 6.55 10.23 -0.28
C LYS A 203 5.77 10.92 0.85
N TYR A 204 4.52 10.51 1.10
CA TYR A 204 3.71 11.08 2.18
C TYR A 204 4.30 10.77 3.56
N PHE A 205 4.79 9.55 3.75
CA PHE A 205 5.45 9.16 5.00
C PHE A 205 6.73 9.96 5.22
N SER A 206 7.59 10.07 4.21
CA SER A 206 8.85 10.81 4.31
C SER A 206 8.65 12.32 4.49
N GLU A 207 7.70 12.92 3.79
CA GLU A 207 7.33 14.32 3.94
C GLU A 207 6.72 14.61 5.32
N GLY A 208 5.87 13.72 5.83
CA GLY A 208 5.29 13.81 7.18
C GLY A 208 6.36 13.79 8.25
N ILE A 209 7.33 12.87 8.18
CA ILE A 209 8.45 12.81 9.10
C ILE A 209 9.32 14.07 9.02
N GLN A 210 9.67 14.51 7.81
CA GLN A 210 10.49 15.72 7.63
C GLN A 210 9.80 16.97 8.20
N LYS A 211 8.50 17.09 8.00
CA LYS A 211 7.71 18.20 8.58
C LYS A 211 7.76 18.15 10.09
N TYR A 212 7.50 16.98 10.69
CA TYR A 212 7.52 16.80 12.14
C TYR A 212 8.87 17.14 12.75
N ILE A 213 9.99 16.68 12.15
CA ILE A 213 11.34 17.00 12.63
C ILE A 213 11.63 18.50 12.54
N LYS A 214 11.23 19.16 11.45
CA LYS A 214 11.41 20.62 11.31
C LYS A 214 10.63 21.41 12.34
N ASP A 215 9.39 21.01 12.61
CA ASP A 215 8.53 21.68 13.60
C ASP A 215 9.07 21.50 15.03
N LYS A 216 9.58 20.31 15.36
CA LYS A 216 10.22 20.03 16.67
C LYS A 216 11.53 20.79 16.85
N ASN A 217 12.38 20.86 15.83
CA ASN A 217 13.63 21.62 15.89
C ASN A 217 13.39 23.12 16.07
N ARG A 218 12.31 23.68 15.55
CA ARG A 218 11.92 25.08 15.81
C ARG A 218 11.61 25.35 17.27
N VAL A 219 11.02 24.37 17.96
CA VAL A 219 10.68 24.51 19.40
C VAL A 219 11.94 24.43 20.28
N VAL A 220 12.92 23.63 19.91
CA VAL A 220 14.17 23.45 20.68
C VAL A 220 15.11 24.67 20.58
N TYR A 221 15.04 25.44 19.51
CA TYR A 221 15.85 26.65 19.33
C TYR A 221 15.16 27.96 19.72
N SER A 222 13.92 27.92 20.22
CA SER A 222 13.17 29.09 20.67
C SER A 222 13.03 29.21 22.18
N THR A 223 13.70 28.35 22.95
CA THR A 223 13.87 28.40 24.40
C THR A 223 15.32 28.70 24.76
#